data_99b761b31ffdd7d7b66c9ee630f92d48
#
_entry.id   99b761b31ffdd7d7b66c9ee630f92d48
#
_cell.length_a   1.000
_cell.length_b   1.000
_cell.length_c   1.000
_cell.angle_alpha   90.00
_cell.angle_beta   90.00
_cell.angle_gamma   90.00
#
_symmetry.space_group_name_H-M   'P 1'
#
loop_
_entity.id
_entity.type
_entity.pdbx_description
1 polymer ?
#
loop_
_entity_poly.entity_id
_entity_poly.type
_entity_poly.pdbx_seq_one_letter_code
_entity_poly.pdbx_strand_id
1 'polypeptide(L)'
;LGQKIKKSKRIFDDQKVTDHHAIIPTGIQGNLQYNQQQVYDIITRRFIGAFYPDSEVSNTAVIGKAADVPFKTTGKEILTKGWRIAFETEESKIKKELNEQVTLPSFVKGEKGTHEPSFLEKETKPPRNFTEASLLRAMETAGRQVDDDEMRELMKENGIGRPSTRASI
;
A
#
# COMPACT_ATOMS: atom_id res chain seq x y z
N LEU A 1 -22.79 7.17 -13.55
CA LEU A 1 -23.06 7.62 -12.18
C LEU A 1 -24.50 7.27 -11.80
N GLY A 2 -24.75 6.14 -11.14
CA GLY A 2 -26.07 5.68 -10.74
C GLY A 2 -26.05 4.51 -9.76
N GLN A 3 -24.86 4.05 -9.35
CA GLN A 3 -24.80 3.00 -8.35
C GLN A 3 -25.03 3.57 -6.96
N LYS A 4 -26.02 3.00 -6.24
CA LYS A 4 -26.24 3.33 -4.84
C LYS A 4 -24.99 2.97 -4.03
N ILE A 5 -24.46 3.95 -3.29
CA ILE A 5 -23.38 3.75 -2.35
C ILE A 5 -23.85 2.76 -1.26
N LYS A 6 -23.18 1.62 -1.16
CA LYS A 6 -23.47 0.64 -0.11
C LYS A 6 -22.93 1.16 1.23
N LYS A 7 -23.80 1.34 2.20
CA LYS A 7 -23.39 1.59 3.58
C LYS A 7 -22.67 0.35 4.11
N SER A 8 -21.40 0.50 4.50
CA SER A 8 -20.62 -0.55 5.15
C SER A 8 -20.04 -0.01 6.45
N LYS A 9 -19.91 -0.86 7.47
CA LYS A 9 -19.26 -0.49 8.74
C LYS A 9 -17.80 -0.08 8.57
N ARG A 10 -17.18 -0.41 7.45
CA ARG A 10 -15.82 0.05 7.13
C ARG A 10 -15.74 1.56 6.93
N ILE A 11 -16.83 2.17 6.42
CA ILE A 11 -16.87 3.60 6.05
C ILE A 11 -17.75 4.38 7.01
N PHE A 12 -18.88 3.79 7.44
CA PHE A 12 -19.88 4.41 8.29
C PHE A 12 -19.94 3.65 9.61
N ASP A 13 -19.15 4.07 10.58
CA ASP A 13 -19.09 3.45 11.90
C ASP A 13 -18.96 4.54 12.97
N ASP A 14 -20.11 4.91 13.54
CA ASP A 14 -20.18 5.97 14.54
C ASP A 14 -19.41 5.62 15.81
N GLN A 15 -19.23 4.33 16.12
CA GLN A 15 -18.46 3.88 17.29
C GLN A 15 -16.95 4.11 17.15
N LYS A 16 -16.46 4.28 15.94
CA LYS A 16 -15.05 4.58 15.66
C LYS A 16 -14.75 6.08 15.54
N VAL A 17 -15.78 6.92 15.60
CA VAL A 17 -15.60 8.37 15.60
C VAL A 17 -15.39 8.79 17.05
N THR A 18 -14.15 9.14 17.40
CA THR A 18 -13.78 9.60 18.74
C THR A 18 -13.72 11.13 18.79
N ASP A 19 -12.59 11.69 18.38
CA ASP A 19 -12.33 13.14 18.46
C ASP A 19 -12.62 13.87 17.15
N HIS A 20 -12.48 13.19 16.01
CA HIS A 20 -12.57 13.80 14.68
C HIS A 20 -13.35 12.92 13.71
N HIS A 21 -14.12 13.56 12.85
CA HIS A 21 -14.76 12.90 11.71
C HIS A 21 -13.77 12.82 10.52
N ALA A 22 -14.13 12.06 9.49
CA ALA A 22 -13.36 11.99 8.26
C ALA A 22 -13.27 13.36 7.56
N ILE A 23 -12.14 13.62 6.90
CA ILE A 23 -11.97 14.76 6.01
C ILE A 23 -12.70 14.46 4.70
N ILE A 24 -13.70 15.29 4.38
CA ILE A 24 -14.55 15.12 3.22
C ILE A 24 -14.37 16.34 2.31
N PRO A 25 -14.15 16.15 0.99
CA PRO A 25 -14.11 17.25 0.04
C PRO A 25 -15.45 18.01 0.02
N THR A 26 -15.41 19.32 0.12
CA THR A 26 -16.63 20.16 0.10
C THR A 26 -17.23 20.33 -1.29
N GLY A 27 -16.46 19.99 -2.33
CA GLY A 27 -16.83 20.24 -3.73
C GLY A 27 -16.67 21.69 -4.18
N ILE A 28 -16.23 22.57 -3.29
CA ILE A 28 -15.97 23.97 -3.63
C ILE A 28 -14.56 24.05 -4.22
N GLN A 29 -14.48 24.44 -5.49
CA GLN A 29 -13.19 24.71 -6.14
C GLN A 29 -12.75 26.14 -5.78
N GLY A 30 -11.63 26.23 -5.02
CA GLY A 30 -10.92 27.47 -4.75
C GLY A 30 -9.71 27.62 -5.67
N ASN A 31 -9.09 28.79 -5.69
CA ASN A 31 -7.77 28.99 -6.30
C ASN A 31 -6.71 28.36 -5.40
N LEU A 32 -6.39 27.10 -5.67
CA LEU A 32 -5.38 26.35 -4.92
C LEU A 32 -4.01 26.51 -5.57
N GLN A 33 -2.99 26.71 -4.75
CA GLN A 33 -1.60 26.63 -5.19
C GLN A 33 -1.24 25.18 -5.51
N TYR A 34 -0.19 24.96 -6.29
CA TYR A 34 0.20 23.64 -6.76
C TYR A 34 0.23 22.56 -5.66
N ASN A 35 0.92 22.84 -4.54
CA ASN A 35 1.01 21.86 -3.43
C ASN A 35 -0.35 21.61 -2.76
N GLN A 36 -1.17 22.64 -2.63
CA GLN A 36 -2.53 22.52 -2.08
C GLN A 36 -3.41 21.67 -2.98
N GLN A 37 -3.31 21.85 -4.30
CA GLN A 37 -4.02 21.04 -5.29
C GLN A 37 -3.61 19.56 -5.19
N GLN A 38 -2.32 19.26 -5.05
CA GLN A 38 -1.84 17.89 -4.90
C GLN A 38 -2.43 17.22 -3.64
N VAL A 39 -2.46 17.94 -2.53
CA VAL A 39 -3.04 17.41 -1.28
C VAL A 39 -4.55 17.21 -1.42
N TYR A 40 -5.26 18.19 -2.00
CA TYR A 40 -6.69 18.10 -2.25
C TYR A 40 -7.04 16.90 -3.14
N ASP A 41 -6.28 16.70 -4.22
CA ASP A 41 -6.48 15.59 -5.15
C ASP A 41 -6.29 14.23 -4.48
N ILE A 42 -5.25 14.09 -3.66
CA ILE A 42 -4.99 12.85 -2.91
C ILE A 42 -6.14 12.56 -1.94
N ILE A 43 -6.60 13.55 -1.18
CA ILE A 43 -7.72 13.42 -0.24
C ILE A 43 -9.00 13.04 -1.00
N THR A 44 -9.29 13.73 -2.09
CA THR A 44 -10.48 13.47 -2.92
C THR A 44 -10.45 12.06 -3.50
N ARG A 45 -9.32 11.64 -4.07
CA ARG A 45 -9.16 10.27 -4.60
C ARG A 45 -9.30 9.22 -3.50
N ARG A 46 -8.76 9.49 -2.31
CA ARG A 46 -8.89 8.60 -1.16
C ARG A 46 -10.34 8.47 -0.71
N PHE A 47 -11.05 9.58 -0.62
CA PHE A 47 -12.47 9.62 -0.30
C PHE A 47 -13.31 8.83 -1.33
N ILE A 48 -13.14 9.12 -2.62
CA ILE A 48 -13.84 8.40 -3.69
C ILE A 48 -13.49 6.91 -3.67
N GLY A 49 -12.21 6.57 -3.53
CA GLY A 49 -11.72 5.18 -3.49
C GLY A 49 -12.31 4.36 -2.34
N ALA A 50 -12.70 5.00 -1.24
CA ALA A 50 -13.33 4.30 -0.12
C ALA A 50 -14.67 3.65 -0.49
N PHE A 51 -15.38 4.17 -1.50
CA PHE A 51 -16.67 3.67 -1.96
C PHE A 51 -16.56 2.65 -3.09
N TYR A 52 -15.36 2.43 -3.61
CA TYR A 52 -15.12 1.38 -4.61
C TYR A 52 -14.99 0.00 -3.95
N PRO A 53 -15.22 -1.08 -4.71
CA PRO A 53 -14.97 -2.43 -4.23
C PRO A 53 -13.49 -2.65 -3.93
N ASP A 54 -13.19 -3.71 -3.21
CA ASP A 54 -11.81 -4.10 -2.92
C ASP A 54 -11.05 -4.46 -4.21
N SER A 55 -9.76 -4.26 -4.19
CA SER A 55 -8.87 -4.71 -5.25
C SER A 55 -8.49 -6.17 -5.01
N GLU A 56 -8.72 -7.00 -6.02
CA GLU A 56 -8.32 -8.41 -5.99
C GLU A 56 -6.95 -8.57 -6.62
N VAL A 57 -6.08 -9.27 -5.93
CA VAL A 57 -4.69 -9.45 -6.34
C VAL A 57 -4.31 -10.90 -6.18
N SER A 58 -3.77 -11.50 -7.25
CA SER A 58 -3.13 -12.80 -7.21
C SER A 58 -1.65 -12.63 -6.88
N ASN A 59 -1.20 -13.31 -5.83
CA ASN A 59 0.21 -13.39 -5.49
C ASN A 59 0.68 -14.82 -5.72
N THR A 60 1.58 -15.02 -6.68
CA THR A 60 2.14 -16.32 -7.02
C THR A 60 3.56 -16.41 -6.46
N ALA A 61 3.85 -17.48 -5.76
CA ALA A 61 5.20 -17.82 -5.33
C ALA A 61 5.58 -19.18 -5.92
N VAL A 62 6.67 -19.22 -6.66
CA VAL A 62 7.21 -20.43 -7.27
C VAL A 62 8.52 -20.76 -6.61
N ILE A 63 8.65 -22.01 -6.16
CA ILE A 63 9.87 -22.56 -5.60
C ILE A 63 10.38 -23.60 -6.57
N GLY A 64 11.53 -23.34 -7.16
CA GLY A 64 12.28 -24.25 -8.02
C GLY A 64 13.49 -24.81 -7.32
N LYS A 65 14.06 -25.90 -7.82
CA LYS A 65 15.28 -26.51 -7.34
C LYS A 65 16.19 -26.83 -8.51
N ALA A 66 17.43 -26.41 -8.44
CA ALA A 66 18.46 -26.75 -9.40
C ALA A 66 19.68 -27.31 -8.67
N ALA A 67 20.05 -28.56 -8.94
CA ALA A 67 21.17 -29.26 -8.30
C ALA A 67 21.19 -29.08 -6.76
N ASP A 68 20.06 -29.29 -6.09
CA ASP A 68 19.85 -29.13 -4.65
C ASP A 68 19.79 -27.68 -4.11
N VAL A 69 20.02 -26.69 -4.91
CA VAL A 69 19.87 -25.29 -4.52
C VAL A 69 18.42 -24.84 -4.75
N PRO A 70 17.70 -24.35 -3.71
CA PRO A 70 16.37 -23.82 -3.87
C PRO A 70 16.40 -22.40 -4.44
N PHE A 71 15.51 -22.14 -5.38
CA PHE A 71 15.26 -20.81 -5.97
C PHE A 71 13.81 -20.43 -5.72
N LYS A 72 13.58 -19.17 -5.42
CA LYS A 72 12.23 -18.62 -5.22
C LYS A 72 12.01 -17.41 -6.13
N THR A 73 10.91 -17.41 -6.85
CA THR A 73 10.41 -16.23 -7.54
C THR A 73 8.99 -15.91 -7.09
N THR A 74 8.62 -14.64 -7.16
CA THR A 74 7.28 -14.17 -6.80
C THR A 74 6.74 -13.26 -7.89
N GLY A 75 5.49 -13.44 -8.24
CA GLY A 75 4.76 -12.58 -9.15
C GLY A 75 3.52 -12.00 -8.49
N LYS A 76 3.07 -10.88 -9.00
CA LYS A 76 1.87 -10.21 -8.54
C LYS A 76 1.06 -9.74 -9.74
N GLU A 77 -0.20 -10.18 -9.78
CA GLU A 77 -1.14 -9.80 -10.81
C GLU A 77 -2.38 -9.17 -10.18
N ILE A 78 -2.84 -8.05 -10.73
CA ILE A 78 -4.07 -7.38 -10.28
C ILE A 78 -5.22 -7.94 -11.14
N LEU A 79 -6.06 -8.79 -10.52
CA LEU A 79 -7.22 -9.38 -11.17
C LEU A 79 -8.35 -8.36 -11.32
N THR A 80 -8.62 -7.60 -10.25
CA THR A 80 -9.63 -6.55 -10.23
C THR A 80 -9.04 -5.29 -9.61
N LYS A 81 -9.09 -4.19 -10.32
CA LYS A 81 -8.51 -2.92 -9.85
C LYS A 81 -9.21 -2.37 -8.62
N GLY A 82 -10.54 -2.50 -8.54
CA GLY A 82 -11.33 -1.99 -7.41
C GLY A 82 -11.03 -0.51 -7.13
N TRP A 83 -10.81 -0.15 -5.87
CA TRP A 83 -10.50 1.21 -5.41
C TRP A 83 -9.27 1.85 -6.08
N ARG A 84 -8.37 1.05 -6.65
CA ARG A 84 -7.16 1.55 -7.32
C ARG A 84 -7.48 2.43 -8.52
N ILE A 85 -8.67 2.27 -9.14
CA ILE A 85 -9.12 3.08 -10.26
C ILE A 85 -9.15 4.57 -9.90
N ALA A 86 -9.50 4.91 -8.66
CA ALA A 86 -9.52 6.30 -8.19
C ALA A 86 -8.14 6.99 -8.21
N PHE A 87 -7.05 6.21 -8.23
CA PHE A 87 -5.67 6.69 -8.23
C PHE A 87 -4.97 6.58 -9.58
N GLU A 88 -5.65 6.08 -10.61
CA GLU A 88 -5.06 6.01 -11.94
C GLU A 88 -4.96 7.42 -12.54
N THR A 89 -3.76 7.78 -12.95
CA THR A 89 -3.47 8.99 -13.74
C THR A 89 -2.90 8.57 -15.09
N GLU A 90 -2.93 9.44 -16.08
CA GLU A 90 -2.32 9.16 -17.39
C GLU A 90 -0.81 8.86 -17.24
N GLU A 91 -0.10 9.59 -16.37
CA GLU A 91 1.31 9.32 -16.08
C GLU A 91 1.53 7.93 -15.45
N SER A 92 0.61 7.49 -14.59
CA SER A 92 0.69 6.16 -13.98
C SER A 92 0.41 5.04 -14.98
N LYS A 93 -0.40 5.29 -16.00
CA LYS A 93 -0.65 4.35 -17.10
C LYS A 93 0.62 4.20 -17.96
N ILE A 94 1.23 5.32 -18.36
CA ILE A 94 2.47 5.33 -19.15
C ILE A 94 3.60 4.63 -18.39
N LYS A 95 3.79 4.92 -17.09
CA LYS A 95 4.80 4.24 -16.26
C LYS A 95 4.54 2.74 -16.09
N LYS A 96 3.29 2.32 -16.15
CA LYS A 96 2.90 0.92 -16.08
C LYS A 96 3.19 0.17 -17.37
N GLU A 97 3.01 0.82 -18.51
CA GLU A 97 3.38 0.29 -19.81
C GLU A 97 4.91 0.17 -19.98
N LEU A 98 5.66 1.11 -19.39
CA LEU A 98 7.14 1.09 -19.41
C LEU A 98 7.75 0.13 -18.38
N ASN A 99 7.09 -0.07 -17.23
CA ASN A 99 7.46 -1.06 -16.23
C ASN A 99 6.58 -2.29 -16.44
N GLU A 100 6.96 -3.18 -17.33
CA GLU A 100 6.36 -4.51 -17.45
C GLU A 100 6.28 -5.13 -16.06
N GLN A 101 5.09 -5.23 -15.52
CA GLN A 101 4.88 -6.06 -14.33
C GLN A 101 5.32 -7.46 -14.75
N VAL A 102 6.35 -7.99 -14.09
CA VAL A 102 6.80 -9.35 -14.32
C VAL A 102 5.63 -10.27 -13.98
N THR A 103 4.79 -10.51 -14.98
CA THR A 103 3.73 -11.50 -14.89
C THR A 103 4.44 -12.85 -15.04
N LEU A 104 4.42 -13.63 -13.98
CA LEU A 104 4.98 -14.96 -14.06
C LEU A 104 4.14 -15.81 -15.02
N PRO A 105 4.77 -16.64 -15.85
CA PRO A 105 4.05 -17.63 -16.65
C PRO A 105 3.33 -18.64 -15.74
N SER A 106 2.40 -19.39 -16.29
CA SER A 106 1.76 -20.48 -15.57
C SER A 106 2.75 -21.62 -15.36
N PHE A 107 2.98 -22.01 -14.11
CA PHE A 107 3.85 -23.11 -13.75
C PHE A 107 3.02 -24.33 -13.33
N VAL A 108 3.48 -25.51 -13.72
CA VAL A 108 2.90 -26.78 -13.28
C VAL A 108 3.85 -27.44 -12.27
N LYS A 109 3.29 -28.03 -11.21
CA LYS A 109 4.10 -28.71 -10.20
C LYS A 109 4.91 -29.85 -10.81
N GLY A 110 6.23 -29.80 -10.65
CA GLY A 110 7.16 -30.78 -11.19
C GLY A 110 7.63 -30.49 -12.62
N GLU A 111 7.26 -29.36 -13.19
CA GLU A 111 7.79 -28.86 -14.45
C GLU A 111 9.31 -28.76 -14.39
N LYS A 112 9.97 -29.10 -15.49
CA LYS A 112 11.43 -29.05 -15.63
C LYS A 112 11.79 -28.18 -16.82
N GLY A 113 12.83 -27.39 -16.67
CA GLY A 113 13.34 -26.51 -17.73
C GLY A 113 14.85 -26.35 -17.65
N THR A 114 15.43 -25.71 -18.65
CA THR A 114 16.83 -25.29 -18.63
C THR A 114 17.01 -24.18 -17.62
N HIS A 115 18.11 -24.21 -16.87
CA HIS A 115 18.44 -23.21 -15.89
C HIS A 115 19.81 -22.60 -16.24
N GLU A 116 19.84 -21.30 -16.48
CA GLU A 116 21.05 -20.52 -16.70
C GLU A 116 21.28 -19.66 -15.45
N PRO A 117 22.11 -20.12 -14.50
CA PRO A 117 22.33 -19.38 -13.27
C PRO A 117 23.18 -18.13 -13.51
N SER A 118 22.78 -17.01 -12.93
CA SER A 118 23.63 -15.83 -12.81
C SER A 118 24.03 -15.64 -11.35
N PHE A 119 25.29 -15.33 -11.10
CA PHE A 119 25.79 -15.01 -9.78
C PHE A 119 26.02 -13.51 -9.71
N LEU A 120 25.42 -12.86 -8.70
CA LEU A 120 25.61 -11.45 -8.45
C LEU A 120 26.13 -11.25 -7.03
N GLU A 121 27.36 -10.83 -6.91
CA GLU A 121 27.95 -10.48 -5.63
C GLU A 121 27.44 -9.12 -5.17
N LYS A 122 26.92 -9.06 -3.94
CA LYS A 122 26.39 -7.85 -3.34
C LYS A 122 26.87 -7.72 -1.90
N GLU A 123 27.03 -6.47 -1.49
CA GLU A 123 27.32 -6.12 -0.11
C GLU A 123 26.03 -5.70 0.61
N THR A 124 25.94 -6.06 1.89
CA THR A 124 24.87 -5.54 2.76
C THR A 124 25.09 -4.05 2.99
N LYS A 125 24.02 -3.29 2.95
CA LYS A 125 24.07 -1.85 3.25
C LYS A 125 23.22 -1.58 4.48
N PRO A 126 23.65 -0.63 5.35
CA PRO A 126 22.85 -0.23 6.49
C PRO A 126 21.48 0.32 6.03
N PRO A 127 20.45 0.26 6.86
CA PRO A 127 19.18 0.90 6.60
C PRO A 127 19.38 2.39 6.27
N ARG A 128 18.55 2.93 5.40
CA ARG A 128 18.56 4.38 5.12
C ARG A 128 18.11 5.15 6.36
N ASN A 129 18.65 6.35 6.54
CA ASN A 129 18.15 7.28 7.54
C ASN A 129 16.67 7.57 7.32
N PHE A 130 15.97 7.87 8.39
CA PHE A 130 14.57 8.27 8.30
C PHE A 130 14.43 9.59 7.53
N THR A 131 13.46 9.62 6.65
CA THR A 131 12.88 10.87 6.15
C THR A 131 11.71 11.25 7.07
N GLU A 132 11.23 12.49 7.04
CA GLU A 132 10.05 12.91 7.80
C GLU A 132 8.86 11.95 7.59
N ALA A 133 8.55 11.62 6.36
CA ALA A 133 7.45 10.70 6.04
C ALA A 133 7.68 9.28 6.61
N SER A 134 8.90 8.75 6.53
CA SER A 134 9.20 7.42 7.05
C SER A 134 9.26 7.39 8.57
N LEU A 135 9.68 8.50 9.21
CA LEU A 135 9.65 8.67 10.66
C LEU A 135 8.21 8.71 11.19
N LEU A 136 7.34 9.53 10.58
CA LEU A 136 5.93 9.57 10.94
C LEU A 136 5.27 8.19 10.86
N ARG A 137 5.59 7.44 9.80
CA ARG A 137 5.10 6.07 9.66
C ARG A 137 5.68 5.13 10.71
N ALA A 138 6.94 5.25 11.06
CA ALA A 138 7.57 4.45 12.12
C ALA A 138 6.92 4.75 13.48
N MET A 139 6.63 6.00 13.77
CA MET A 139 5.91 6.42 14.98
C MET A 139 4.49 5.81 15.02
N GLU A 140 3.77 5.82 13.91
CA GLU A 140 2.43 5.22 13.80
C GLU A 140 2.44 3.71 14.04
N THR A 141 3.48 3.03 13.59
CA THR A 141 3.59 1.56 13.66
C THR A 141 4.55 1.08 14.74
N ALA A 142 4.97 1.92 15.67
CA ALA A 142 5.98 1.63 16.68
C ALA A 142 5.64 0.39 17.53
N GLY A 143 4.37 0.15 17.82
CA GLY A 143 3.95 -1.04 18.55
C GLY A 143 4.35 -2.37 17.90
N ARG A 144 4.61 -2.39 16.60
CA ARG A 144 5.06 -3.62 15.90
C ARG A 144 6.50 -4.02 16.22
N GLN A 145 7.30 -3.10 16.77
CA GLN A 145 8.71 -3.31 17.11
C GLN A 145 8.92 -3.56 18.59
N VAL A 146 7.85 -3.59 19.37
CA VAL A 146 7.90 -3.85 20.81
C VAL A 146 7.83 -5.36 21.05
N ASP A 147 8.81 -5.90 21.81
CA ASP A 147 8.89 -7.33 22.11
C ASP A 147 7.86 -7.75 23.16
N ASP A 148 7.44 -6.84 24.02
CA ASP A 148 6.43 -7.07 25.06
C ASP A 148 5.02 -7.07 24.46
N ASP A 149 4.28 -8.16 24.68
CA ASP A 149 2.97 -8.38 24.07
C ASP A 149 1.90 -7.42 24.62
N GLU A 150 1.95 -7.05 25.92
CA GLU A 150 0.99 -6.10 26.51
C GLU A 150 1.23 -4.69 25.97
N MET A 151 2.49 -4.28 25.92
CA MET A 151 2.88 -2.98 25.36
C MET A 151 2.56 -2.92 23.85
N ARG A 152 2.80 -4.02 23.13
CA ARG A 152 2.46 -4.13 21.70
C ARG A 152 0.96 -3.93 21.47
N GLU A 153 0.11 -4.53 22.29
CA GLU A 153 -1.34 -4.39 22.15
C GLU A 153 -1.81 -2.97 22.48
N LEU A 154 -1.25 -2.34 23.54
CA LEU A 154 -1.54 -0.96 23.90
C LEU A 154 -1.12 0.04 22.80
N MET A 155 -0.01 -0.23 22.12
CA MET A 155 0.52 0.64 21.06
C MET A 155 -0.04 0.34 19.67
N LYS A 156 -0.80 -0.75 19.50
CA LYS A 156 -1.28 -1.24 18.21
C LYS A 156 -2.17 -0.24 17.48
N GLU A 157 -2.98 0.51 18.21
CA GLU A 157 -3.91 1.48 17.64
C GLU A 157 -3.37 2.92 17.63
N ASN A 158 -2.47 3.25 18.57
CA ASN A 158 -2.06 4.64 18.81
C ASN A 158 -0.62 4.96 18.38
N GLY A 159 0.29 3.98 18.36
CA GLY A 159 1.72 4.20 18.08
C GLY A 159 2.35 5.19 19.10
N ILE A 160 3.34 5.96 18.65
CA ILE A 160 3.97 7.04 19.41
C ILE A 160 3.35 8.38 18.99
N GLY A 161 2.85 9.14 19.96
CA GLY A 161 2.21 10.43 19.73
C GLY A 161 0.84 10.32 19.04
N ARG A 162 0.09 11.42 19.06
CA ARG A 162 -1.20 11.51 18.37
C ARG A 162 -1.02 11.89 16.90
N PRO A 163 -1.91 11.48 15.99
CA PRO A 163 -1.81 11.86 14.57
C PRO A 163 -1.65 13.37 14.34
N SER A 164 -2.34 14.19 15.16
CA SER A 164 -2.29 15.66 15.06
C SER A 164 -0.99 16.28 15.55
N THR A 165 -0.19 15.59 16.36
CA THR A 165 1.02 16.15 16.99
C THR A 165 2.31 15.51 16.48
N ARG A 166 2.25 14.37 15.79
CA ARG A 166 3.46 13.68 15.32
C ARG A 166 4.35 14.54 14.43
N ALA A 167 3.75 15.39 13.60
CA ALA A 167 4.51 16.26 12.71
C ALA A 167 5.23 17.43 13.43
N SER A 168 4.93 17.64 14.71
CA SER A 168 5.54 18.70 15.54
C SER A 168 6.62 18.15 16.50
N ILE A 169 6.82 16.84 16.53
CA ILE A 169 7.86 16.18 17.31
C ILE A 169 9.15 16.11 16.49
#